data_de39d470d52915e22d2d481bbcf96f50
#
_entry.id   de39d470d52915e22d2d481bbcf96f50
#
_cell.length_a   1.000
_cell.length_b   1.000
_cell.length_c   1.000
_cell.angle_alpha   90.00
_cell.angle_beta   90.00
_cell.angle_gamma   90.00
#
_symmetry.space_group_name_H-M   'P 1'
#
loop_
_entity.id
_entity.type
_entity.pdbx_description
1 polymer ?
#
loop_
_entity_poly.entity_id
_entity_poly.type
_entity_poly.pdbx_seq_one_letter_code
_entity_poly.pdbx_strand_id
1 'polypeptide(L)'
;MQFGIFTIGDVTTDPTNGTTPTEHERIDAMTQMALKAEEVGLDVFATGEHHNPPFVPSSPTTHLGYIAAKTEKLQLSTATTLITTNDPVKIAEDFAFLQHLAGGRVDLMMGRGNTGPVYPWFGKDIRQGIPLAVENYHLLRRLWRERPVNWSGEFRTPLQGYVSTPWPLDDTPPFVWHGSIRSVQIAEQAAFYGDGFFHNNIFWNKEHTAKMVGIYRRRFEQYGHGQADQAIVGLGGQVFIGDTEEKAKKFFRPYFDNAPVYGHGPTLEEFTEMTPLTVGTVEQVVERTMQFADWVGDYQRQLYLMDHAGLPLEVVLEQIEILGKEVVPEVRRRMEARRPEHVPCDPPTHATLKLDRDHPHHKVQPGRVEDK
;
A
#
# COMPACT_ATOMS: atom_id res chain seq x y z
N MET A 1 -1.27 -6.04 14.97
CA MET A 1 -1.54 -5.99 13.52
C MET A 1 -2.21 -4.68 13.18
N GLN A 2 -1.72 -4.00 12.14
CA GLN A 2 -2.27 -2.73 11.67
C GLN A 2 -3.41 -2.94 10.69
N PHE A 3 -4.48 -2.15 10.86
CA PHE A 3 -5.63 -2.08 9.95
C PHE A 3 -5.80 -0.67 9.43
N GLY A 4 -6.13 -0.54 8.16
CA GLY A 4 -6.35 0.76 7.59
C GLY A 4 -7.14 0.71 6.29
N ILE A 5 -7.26 1.87 5.68
CA ILE A 5 -7.88 2.05 4.39
C ILE A 5 -6.91 2.67 3.40
N PHE A 6 -7.14 2.42 2.13
CA PHE A 6 -6.44 3.12 1.06
C PHE A 6 -7.42 3.61 0.01
N THR A 7 -7.05 4.67 -0.68
CA THR A 7 -7.83 5.24 -1.78
C THR A 7 -6.97 5.34 -3.04
N ILE A 8 -7.60 5.11 -4.19
CA ILE A 8 -7.01 5.38 -5.50
C ILE A 8 -7.45 6.73 -6.06
N GLY A 9 -8.42 7.40 -5.41
CA GLY A 9 -8.87 8.75 -5.73
C GLY A 9 -9.52 8.88 -7.11
N ASP A 10 -10.32 7.90 -7.54
CA ASP A 10 -11.02 7.96 -8.81
C ASP A 10 -12.20 8.94 -8.76
N VAL A 11 -12.37 9.71 -9.83
CA VAL A 11 -13.56 10.55 -10.08
C VAL A 11 -14.52 9.73 -10.94
N THR A 12 -15.43 9.03 -10.29
CA THR A 12 -16.39 8.12 -10.93
C THR A 12 -17.82 8.59 -10.67
N THR A 13 -18.65 8.54 -11.69
CA THR A 13 -20.08 8.90 -11.61
C THR A 13 -20.81 7.89 -10.73
N ASP A 14 -21.61 8.37 -9.80
CA ASP A 14 -22.59 7.54 -9.07
C ASP A 14 -23.63 7.01 -10.04
N PRO A 15 -23.69 5.70 -10.28
CA PRO A 15 -24.60 5.10 -11.24
C PRO A 15 -26.08 5.18 -10.83
N THR A 16 -26.36 5.50 -9.58
CA THR A 16 -27.74 5.52 -9.06
C THR A 16 -28.44 6.85 -9.28
N ASN A 17 -27.67 7.95 -9.42
CA ASN A 17 -28.23 9.30 -9.57
C ASN A 17 -27.56 10.13 -10.68
N GLY A 18 -26.48 9.64 -11.29
CA GLY A 18 -25.75 10.32 -12.35
C GLY A 18 -24.85 11.46 -11.90
N THR A 19 -24.62 11.65 -10.59
CA THR A 19 -23.77 12.71 -10.06
C THR A 19 -22.30 12.31 -10.18
N THR A 20 -21.46 13.22 -10.67
CA THR A 20 -20.00 13.05 -10.71
C THR A 20 -19.38 14.10 -9.80
N PRO A 21 -18.56 13.73 -8.81
CA PRO A 21 -17.88 14.71 -7.98
C PRO A 21 -16.87 15.52 -8.80
N THR A 22 -16.65 16.76 -8.44
CA THR A 22 -15.52 17.55 -8.93
C THR A 22 -14.21 16.99 -8.34
N GLU A 23 -13.06 17.31 -8.96
CA GLU A 23 -11.75 16.98 -8.40
C GLU A 23 -11.56 17.56 -6.99
N HIS A 24 -12.06 18.78 -6.73
CA HIS A 24 -12.02 19.41 -5.42
C HIS A 24 -12.79 18.60 -4.37
N GLU A 25 -14.04 18.22 -4.67
CA GLU A 25 -14.86 17.42 -3.78
C GLU A 25 -14.22 16.04 -3.53
N ARG A 26 -13.61 15.47 -4.56
CA ARG A 26 -12.92 14.17 -4.42
C ARG A 26 -11.69 14.25 -3.53
N ILE A 27 -10.86 15.29 -3.68
CA ILE A 27 -9.68 15.52 -2.81
C ILE A 27 -10.11 15.77 -1.36
N ASP A 28 -11.17 16.55 -1.15
CA ASP A 28 -11.73 16.77 0.19
C ASP A 28 -12.28 15.47 0.79
N ALA A 29 -13.01 14.67 0.00
CA ALA A 29 -13.51 13.36 0.42
C ALA A 29 -12.38 12.43 0.90
N MET A 30 -11.25 12.36 0.17
CA MET A 30 -10.09 11.59 0.60
C MET A 30 -9.53 12.07 1.94
N THR A 31 -9.55 13.40 2.19
CA THR A 31 -9.16 13.96 3.49
C THR A 31 -10.14 13.55 4.58
N GLN A 32 -11.44 13.65 4.34
CA GLN A 32 -12.48 13.25 5.31
C GLN A 32 -12.41 11.77 5.66
N MET A 33 -12.10 10.91 4.70
CA MET A 33 -11.86 9.49 4.94
C MET A 33 -10.69 9.25 5.89
N ALA A 34 -9.58 9.99 5.72
CA ALA A 34 -8.43 9.88 6.63
C ALA A 34 -8.78 10.31 8.06
N LEU A 35 -9.52 11.42 8.21
CA LEU A 35 -9.98 11.89 9.52
C LEU A 35 -10.94 10.90 10.18
N LYS A 36 -11.85 10.32 9.40
CA LYS A 36 -12.77 9.28 9.89
C LYS A 36 -12.03 8.02 10.29
N ALA A 37 -10.99 7.62 9.54
CA ALA A 37 -10.15 6.48 9.88
C ALA A 37 -9.49 6.65 11.27
N GLU A 38 -8.94 7.84 11.56
CA GLU A 38 -8.38 8.12 12.89
C GLU A 38 -9.46 8.14 13.98
N GLU A 39 -10.60 8.78 13.71
CA GLU A 39 -11.73 8.87 14.64
C GLU A 39 -12.21 7.50 15.12
N VAL A 40 -12.28 6.52 14.21
CA VAL A 40 -12.77 5.17 14.52
C VAL A 40 -11.67 4.21 14.96
N GLY A 41 -10.43 4.68 15.10
CA GLY A 41 -9.31 3.90 15.63
C GLY A 41 -8.66 2.96 14.63
N LEU A 42 -8.74 3.26 13.33
CA LEU A 42 -7.89 2.62 12.33
C LEU A 42 -6.45 3.10 12.45
N ASP A 43 -5.50 2.25 12.10
CA ASP A 43 -4.07 2.52 12.30
C ASP A 43 -3.45 3.27 11.12
N VAL A 44 -3.96 3.06 9.88
CA VAL A 44 -3.30 3.51 8.65
C VAL A 44 -4.28 4.13 7.66
N PHE A 45 -3.88 5.26 7.08
CA PHE A 45 -4.45 5.77 5.84
C PHE A 45 -3.38 5.82 4.74
N ALA A 46 -3.73 5.32 3.55
CA ALA A 46 -2.83 5.34 2.40
C ALA A 46 -3.51 5.95 1.17
N THR A 47 -2.75 6.74 0.40
CA THR A 47 -3.20 7.29 -0.89
C THR A 47 -2.35 6.78 -2.03
N GLY A 48 -2.99 6.48 -3.16
CA GLY A 48 -2.32 6.13 -4.41
C GLY A 48 -1.57 7.30 -5.05
N GLU A 49 -0.81 7.01 -6.10
CA GLU A 49 -0.27 7.99 -7.02
C GLU A 49 -0.67 7.62 -8.44
N HIS A 50 -1.39 8.52 -9.08
CA HIS A 50 -1.87 8.38 -10.44
C HIS A 50 -1.70 9.67 -11.21
N HIS A 51 -1.37 9.58 -12.50
CA HIS A 51 -1.14 10.73 -13.36
C HIS A 51 -2.05 10.76 -14.58
N ASN A 52 -3.10 9.95 -14.58
CA ASN A 52 -4.06 9.87 -15.67
C ASN A 52 -5.50 9.94 -15.15
N PRO A 53 -6.41 10.56 -15.90
CA PRO A 53 -7.84 10.48 -15.59
C PRO A 53 -8.32 9.00 -15.51
N PRO A 54 -9.28 8.68 -14.63
CA PRO A 54 -10.07 9.62 -13.81
C PRO A 54 -9.49 9.86 -12.41
N PHE A 55 -8.22 9.60 -12.16
CA PHE A 55 -7.61 9.66 -10.83
C PHE A 55 -7.07 11.05 -10.51
N VAL A 56 -7.24 11.52 -9.26
CA VAL A 56 -6.76 12.85 -8.81
C VAL A 56 -5.49 12.83 -7.97
N PRO A 57 -5.08 11.76 -7.25
CA PRO A 57 -3.93 11.81 -6.36
C PRO A 57 -2.60 11.75 -7.13
N SER A 58 -2.19 12.85 -7.71
CA SER A 58 -0.91 12.96 -8.44
C SER A 58 0.27 13.40 -7.56
N SER A 59 0.02 13.83 -6.33
CA SER A 59 1.03 14.31 -5.38
C SER A 59 0.74 13.79 -3.96
N PRO A 60 1.03 12.51 -3.70
CA PRO A 60 0.68 11.87 -2.43
C PRO A 60 1.32 12.57 -1.23
N THR A 61 2.57 12.99 -1.29
CA THR A 61 3.26 13.65 -0.16
C THR A 61 2.65 15.01 0.19
N THR A 62 2.14 15.76 -0.79
CA THR A 62 1.42 17.01 -0.54
C THR A 62 0.12 16.75 0.21
N HIS A 63 -0.67 15.77 -0.22
CA HIS A 63 -1.91 15.41 0.43
C HIS A 63 -1.69 14.83 1.83
N LEU A 64 -0.74 13.92 1.97
CA LEU A 64 -0.39 13.35 3.28
C LEU A 64 0.15 14.41 4.25
N GLY A 65 0.88 15.43 3.78
CA GLY A 65 1.30 16.58 4.60
C GLY A 65 0.12 17.37 5.15
N TYR A 66 -0.93 17.57 4.33
CA TYR A 66 -2.16 18.22 4.78
C TYR A 66 -2.92 17.36 5.80
N ILE A 67 -2.98 16.05 5.61
CA ILE A 67 -3.59 15.11 6.56
C ILE A 67 -2.76 15.05 7.85
N ALA A 68 -1.42 15.04 7.77
CA ALA A 68 -0.54 15.04 8.94
C ALA A 68 -0.84 16.19 9.91
N ALA A 69 -1.16 17.37 9.37
CA ALA A 69 -1.51 18.56 10.16
C ALA A 69 -2.90 18.47 10.86
N LYS A 70 -3.71 17.48 10.49
CA LYS A 70 -5.09 17.30 10.97
C LYS A 70 -5.27 16.03 11.81
N THR A 71 -4.23 15.20 11.92
CA THR A 71 -4.24 13.91 12.60
C THR A 71 -3.11 13.81 13.62
N GLU A 72 -3.28 13.01 14.66
CA GLU A 72 -2.31 12.88 15.74
C GLU A 72 -1.69 11.48 15.84
N LYS A 73 -2.42 10.44 15.43
CA LYS A 73 -2.04 9.03 15.64
C LYS A 73 -1.93 8.22 14.35
N LEU A 74 -2.70 8.61 13.34
CA LEU A 74 -2.82 7.87 12.09
C LEU A 74 -1.47 7.74 11.39
N GLN A 75 -1.07 6.51 11.07
CA GLN A 75 0.09 6.24 10.21
C GLN A 75 -0.26 6.62 8.77
N LEU A 76 0.57 7.43 8.16
CA LEU A 76 0.39 7.92 6.79
C LEU A 76 1.26 7.09 5.84
N SER A 77 0.64 6.58 4.79
CA SER A 77 1.30 5.70 3.83
C SER A 77 0.90 6.04 2.40
N THR A 78 1.55 5.43 1.44
CA THR A 78 1.14 5.48 0.04
C THR A 78 0.69 4.09 -0.44
N ALA A 79 -0.10 4.06 -1.53
CA ALA A 79 -0.61 2.81 -2.08
C ALA A 79 -0.80 2.89 -3.62
N THR A 80 0.27 3.26 -4.37
CA THR A 80 1.70 3.32 -4.03
C THR A 80 2.34 4.61 -4.53
N THR A 81 3.53 5.01 -4.02
CA THR A 81 4.38 5.99 -4.71
C THR A 81 5.08 5.33 -5.90
N LEU A 82 5.04 5.98 -7.06
CA LEU A 82 5.60 5.43 -8.30
C LEU A 82 7.11 5.71 -8.39
N ILE A 83 7.92 4.73 -8.03
CA ILE A 83 9.39 4.83 -8.04
C ILE A 83 9.98 5.03 -9.45
N THR A 84 9.20 4.79 -10.51
CA THR A 84 9.64 4.87 -11.90
C THR A 84 9.40 6.22 -12.55
N THR A 85 8.39 6.97 -12.11
CA THR A 85 8.05 8.30 -12.62
C THR A 85 8.66 9.41 -11.80
N ASN A 86 9.01 9.13 -10.54
CA ASN A 86 9.70 10.04 -9.64
C ASN A 86 11.22 9.86 -9.65
N ASP A 87 11.96 10.94 -9.44
CA ASP A 87 13.40 10.87 -9.17
C ASP A 87 13.63 10.40 -7.72
N PRO A 88 14.53 9.43 -7.46
CA PRO A 88 14.79 8.94 -6.11
C PRO A 88 15.33 10.02 -5.16
N VAL A 89 16.00 11.07 -5.66
CA VAL A 89 16.40 12.23 -4.83
C VAL A 89 15.14 12.95 -4.34
N LYS A 90 14.18 13.20 -5.24
CA LYS A 90 12.93 13.87 -4.85
C LYS A 90 12.11 13.04 -3.86
N ILE A 91 12.03 11.73 -4.05
CA ILE A 91 11.37 10.84 -3.08
C ILE A 91 12.08 10.91 -1.72
N ALA A 92 13.42 10.89 -1.71
CA ALA A 92 14.18 10.95 -0.46
C ALA A 92 13.89 12.22 0.33
N GLU A 93 13.87 13.36 -0.35
CA GLU A 93 13.58 14.67 0.24
C GLU A 93 12.14 14.78 0.73
N ASP A 94 11.17 14.44 -0.12
CA ASP A 94 9.75 14.58 0.18
C ASP A 94 9.32 13.70 1.38
N PHE A 95 9.76 12.45 1.41
CA PHE A 95 9.39 11.56 2.51
C PHE A 95 10.13 11.88 3.82
N ALA A 96 11.38 12.35 3.75
CA ALA A 96 12.05 12.87 4.94
C ALA A 96 11.33 14.13 5.46
N PHE A 97 10.95 15.04 4.56
CA PHE A 97 10.20 16.25 4.95
C PHE A 97 8.83 15.91 5.56
N LEU A 98 8.08 15.00 4.92
CA LEU A 98 6.80 14.53 5.43
C LEU A 98 6.94 13.84 6.79
N GLN A 99 8.02 13.08 7.00
CA GLN A 99 8.31 12.42 8.28
C GLN A 99 8.49 13.44 9.42
N HIS A 100 9.18 14.55 9.16
CA HIS A 100 9.30 15.65 10.14
C HIS A 100 7.94 16.30 10.43
N LEU A 101 7.12 16.56 9.41
CA LEU A 101 5.78 17.13 9.58
C LEU A 101 4.85 16.22 10.39
N ALA A 102 4.94 14.91 10.17
CA ALA A 102 4.08 13.91 10.80
C ALA A 102 4.64 13.34 12.11
N GLY A 103 5.80 13.83 12.60
CA GLY A 103 6.41 13.33 13.83
C GLY A 103 6.75 11.83 13.77
N GLY A 104 7.23 11.35 12.62
CA GLY A 104 7.60 9.94 12.42
C GLY A 104 6.46 9.01 11.95
N ARG A 105 5.21 9.47 11.93
CA ARG A 105 4.04 8.66 11.53
C ARG A 105 3.93 8.46 10.02
N VAL A 106 5.02 8.09 9.37
CA VAL A 106 5.09 7.90 7.91
C VAL A 106 5.81 6.61 7.57
N ASP A 107 5.27 5.87 6.64
CA ASP A 107 5.98 4.85 5.89
C ASP A 107 5.75 5.04 4.39
N LEU A 108 6.53 4.35 3.58
CA LEU A 108 6.49 4.46 2.13
C LEU A 108 6.15 3.11 1.52
N MET A 109 5.02 3.00 0.83
CA MET A 109 4.78 1.87 -0.05
C MET A 109 5.11 2.27 -1.49
N MET A 110 6.12 1.63 -2.05
CA MET A 110 6.54 1.87 -3.42
C MET A 110 5.90 0.90 -4.40
N GLY A 111 5.57 1.42 -5.57
CA GLY A 111 5.14 0.63 -6.71
C GLY A 111 5.91 1.00 -7.98
N ARG A 112 5.98 0.05 -8.90
CA ARG A 112 6.55 0.29 -10.22
C ARG A 112 5.65 1.15 -11.11
N GLY A 113 4.33 1.13 -10.87
CA GLY A 113 3.33 1.62 -11.81
C GLY A 113 3.14 0.64 -13.00
N ASN A 114 1.90 0.51 -13.44
CA ASN A 114 1.53 -0.41 -14.54
C ASN A 114 0.74 0.27 -15.67
N THR A 115 0.54 1.59 -15.58
CA THR A 115 -0.18 2.37 -16.58
C THR A 115 0.76 2.80 -17.69
N GLY A 116 0.75 2.03 -18.80
CA GLY A 116 1.66 2.24 -19.93
C GLY A 116 1.71 3.67 -20.46
N PRO A 117 0.57 4.34 -20.73
CA PRO A 117 0.54 5.71 -21.23
C PRO A 117 1.22 6.76 -20.34
N VAL A 118 1.36 6.50 -19.03
CA VAL A 118 1.98 7.45 -18.09
C VAL A 118 3.50 7.53 -18.28
N TYR A 119 4.16 6.42 -18.58
CA TYR A 119 5.62 6.39 -18.68
C TYR A 119 6.21 7.42 -19.65
N PRO A 120 5.73 7.55 -20.92
CA PRO A 120 6.24 8.56 -21.85
C PRO A 120 6.08 10.00 -21.35
N TRP A 121 5.04 10.31 -20.57
CA TRP A 121 4.83 11.66 -20.02
C TRP A 121 5.96 12.08 -19.06
N PHE A 122 6.62 11.10 -18.44
CA PHE A 122 7.78 11.31 -17.57
C PHE A 122 9.11 10.93 -18.25
N GLY A 123 9.12 10.80 -19.58
CA GLY A 123 10.31 10.46 -20.35
C GLY A 123 10.85 9.06 -20.08
N LYS A 124 9.99 8.10 -19.73
CA LYS A 124 10.33 6.74 -19.37
C LYS A 124 9.72 5.72 -20.34
N ASP A 125 10.24 4.50 -20.31
CA ASP A 125 9.75 3.35 -21.08
C ASP A 125 9.29 2.25 -20.12
N ILE A 126 8.03 1.84 -20.21
CA ILE A 126 7.45 0.79 -19.35
C ILE A 126 8.17 -0.55 -19.49
N ARG A 127 8.79 -0.83 -20.65
CA ARG A 127 9.57 -2.05 -20.88
C ARG A 127 10.80 -2.13 -19.97
N GLN A 128 11.32 -0.98 -19.55
CA GLN A 128 12.42 -0.86 -18.59
C GLN A 128 11.93 -0.65 -17.15
N GLY A 129 10.64 -0.70 -16.90
CA GLY A 129 10.05 -0.34 -15.61
C GLY A 129 10.56 -1.17 -14.42
N ILE A 130 10.88 -2.46 -14.60
CA ILE A 130 11.44 -3.29 -13.53
C ILE A 130 12.90 -2.91 -13.22
N PRO A 131 13.85 -2.92 -14.17
CA PRO A 131 15.23 -2.53 -13.87
C PRO A 131 15.34 -1.08 -13.37
N LEU A 132 14.54 -0.16 -13.93
CA LEU A 132 14.44 1.23 -13.43
C LEU A 132 13.97 1.28 -11.97
N ALA A 133 12.94 0.53 -11.60
CA ALA A 133 12.45 0.48 -10.22
C ALA A 133 13.51 -0.07 -9.25
N VAL A 134 14.22 -1.10 -9.66
CA VAL A 134 15.30 -1.71 -8.85
C VAL A 134 16.45 -0.73 -8.64
N GLU A 135 16.91 -0.07 -9.71
CA GLU A 135 17.99 0.91 -9.61
C GLU A 135 17.59 2.14 -8.78
N ASN A 136 16.41 2.71 -9.03
CA ASN A 136 15.94 3.87 -8.30
C ASN A 136 15.77 3.58 -6.81
N TYR A 137 15.30 2.39 -6.45
CA TYR A 137 15.19 2.03 -5.05
C TYR A 137 16.55 1.86 -4.38
N HIS A 138 17.51 1.27 -5.05
CA HIS A 138 18.85 1.15 -4.50
C HIS A 138 19.45 2.54 -4.21
N LEU A 139 19.29 3.50 -5.13
CA LEU A 139 19.72 4.88 -4.88
C LEU A 139 18.96 5.51 -3.71
N LEU A 140 17.61 5.38 -3.65
CA LEU A 140 16.80 5.91 -2.56
C LEU A 140 17.30 5.42 -1.20
N ARG A 141 17.59 4.12 -1.07
CA ARG A 141 18.15 3.56 0.16
C ARG A 141 19.45 4.23 0.56
N ARG A 142 20.34 4.47 -0.38
CA ARG A 142 21.63 5.13 -0.13
C ARG A 142 21.45 6.59 0.28
N LEU A 143 20.54 7.32 -0.35
CA LEU A 143 20.21 8.72 -0.03
C LEU A 143 19.75 8.92 1.42
N TRP A 144 19.15 7.91 2.03
CA TRP A 144 18.72 7.94 3.43
C TRP A 144 19.74 7.37 4.44
N ARG A 145 20.88 6.85 3.97
CA ARG A 145 21.85 6.13 4.83
C ARG A 145 23.28 6.64 4.71
N GLU A 146 23.59 7.34 3.63
CA GLU A 146 24.96 7.79 3.33
C GLU A 146 25.02 9.31 3.22
N ARG A 147 26.10 9.90 3.73
CA ARG A 147 26.43 11.33 3.59
C ARG A 147 27.95 11.47 3.43
N PRO A 148 28.47 11.92 2.28
CA PRO A 148 27.80 12.19 1.00
C PRO A 148 27.51 10.92 0.20
N VAL A 149 26.62 11.04 -0.82
CA VAL A 149 26.35 9.99 -1.79
C VAL A 149 27.08 10.27 -3.10
N ASN A 150 27.83 9.30 -3.58
CA ASN A 150 28.31 9.23 -4.96
C ASN A 150 27.54 8.10 -5.66
N TRP A 151 26.96 8.40 -6.82
CA TRP A 151 26.13 7.48 -7.57
C TRP A 151 26.46 7.50 -9.05
N SER A 152 26.43 6.34 -9.67
CA SER A 152 26.41 6.15 -11.11
C SER A 152 25.53 4.95 -11.42
N GLY A 153 24.57 5.12 -12.32
CA GLY A 153 23.62 4.09 -12.74
C GLY A 153 23.26 4.24 -14.20
N GLU A 154 22.32 3.44 -14.66
CA GLU A 154 21.88 3.41 -16.06
C GLU A 154 20.82 4.48 -16.35
N PHE A 155 19.91 4.73 -15.36
CA PHE A 155 18.65 5.45 -15.61
C PHE A 155 18.66 6.92 -15.22
N ARG A 156 19.68 7.40 -14.52
CA ARG A 156 19.82 8.82 -14.19
C ARG A 156 21.27 9.29 -14.22
N THR A 157 21.44 10.61 -14.32
CA THR A 157 22.75 11.27 -14.24
C THR A 157 23.46 10.96 -12.91
N PRO A 158 24.80 10.82 -12.92
CA PRO A 158 25.59 10.59 -11.71
C PRO A 158 25.41 11.67 -10.65
N LEU A 159 25.53 11.27 -9.38
CA LEU A 159 25.66 12.18 -8.23
C LEU A 159 27.11 12.19 -7.76
N GLN A 160 27.64 13.37 -7.42
CA GLN A 160 28.98 13.54 -6.89
C GLN A 160 28.90 14.36 -5.59
N GLY A 161 29.23 13.73 -4.47
CA GLY A 161 29.21 14.38 -3.16
C GLY A 161 27.86 14.90 -2.72
N TYR A 162 26.78 14.29 -3.20
CA TYR A 162 25.42 14.75 -2.89
C TYR A 162 25.05 14.47 -1.43
N VAL A 163 24.41 15.44 -0.78
CA VAL A 163 23.88 15.32 0.58
C VAL A 163 22.39 15.60 0.54
N SER A 164 21.57 14.62 0.89
CA SER A 164 20.11 14.76 0.97
C SER A 164 19.71 15.67 2.12
N THR A 165 18.73 16.55 1.88
CA THR A 165 18.18 17.45 2.90
C THR A 165 16.69 17.70 2.63
N PRO A 166 15.77 17.63 3.66
CA PRO A 166 16.11 17.23 5.03
C PRO A 166 16.61 15.79 5.12
N TRP A 167 17.30 15.50 6.19
CA TRP A 167 17.66 14.12 6.53
C TRP A 167 16.52 13.44 7.27
N PRO A 168 16.38 12.10 7.19
CA PRO A 168 15.37 11.39 7.96
C PRO A 168 15.38 11.75 9.45
N LEU A 169 14.20 11.90 10.02
CA LEU A 169 13.99 12.23 11.43
C LEU A 169 14.73 11.22 12.32
N ASP A 170 15.50 11.73 13.31
CA ASP A 170 16.29 10.93 14.25
C ASP A 170 17.21 9.89 13.57
N ASP A 171 17.77 10.22 12.41
CA ASP A 171 18.59 9.31 11.60
C ASP A 171 17.87 8.02 11.17
N THR A 172 16.55 7.95 11.30
CA THR A 172 15.73 6.77 11.00
C THR A 172 14.84 7.02 9.78
N PRO A 173 15.16 6.44 8.61
CA PRO A 173 14.31 6.59 7.42
C PRO A 173 12.93 5.97 7.63
N PRO A 174 11.92 6.39 6.85
CA PRO A 174 10.62 5.73 6.82
C PRO A 174 10.77 4.23 6.54
N PHE A 175 9.95 3.39 7.18
CA PHE A 175 9.85 1.98 6.80
C PHE A 175 9.33 1.86 5.37
N VAL A 176 9.87 0.91 4.62
CA VAL A 176 9.52 0.74 3.20
C VAL A 176 8.76 -0.55 2.97
N TRP A 177 7.68 -0.43 2.23
CA TRP A 177 6.92 -1.52 1.66
C TRP A 177 7.15 -1.59 0.14
N HIS A 178 7.31 -2.78 -0.38
CA HIS A 178 7.31 -3.02 -1.82
C HIS A 178 5.94 -3.52 -2.25
N GLY A 179 5.18 -2.67 -2.94
CA GLY A 179 3.88 -3.02 -3.48
C GLY A 179 4.02 -3.79 -4.79
N SER A 180 3.55 -5.02 -4.85
CA SER A 180 3.52 -5.79 -6.08
C SER A 180 2.34 -6.74 -6.15
N ILE A 181 1.73 -6.79 -7.34
CA ILE A 181 0.64 -7.71 -7.65
C ILE A 181 1.19 -9.05 -8.18
N ARG A 182 2.24 -9.02 -9.02
CA ARG A 182 2.71 -10.22 -9.75
C ARG A 182 4.21 -10.28 -10.02
N SER A 183 4.96 -9.22 -9.76
CA SER A 183 6.40 -9.22 -10.06
C SER A 183 7.19 -9.95 -8.99
N VAL A 184 7.76 -11.09 -9.36
CA VAL A 184 8.68 -11.85 -8.51
C VAL A 184 9.94 -11.05 -8.21
N GLN A 185 10.44 -10.25 -9.17
CA GLN A 185 11.61 -9.38 -8.97
C GLN A 185 11.38 -8.33 -7.86
N ILE A 186 10.17 -7.80 -7.73
CA ILE A 186 9.84 -6.83 -6.65
C ILE A 186 9.72 -7.55 -5.30
N ALA A 187 9.14 -8.76 -5.25
CA ALA A 187 9.12 -9.57 -4.03
C ALA A 187 10.54 -9.96 -3.60
N GLU A 188 11.41 -10.30 -4.57
CA GLU A 188 12.83 -10.57 -4.36
C GLU A 188 13.55 -9.35 -3.78
N GLN A 189 13.31 -8.15 -4.33
CA GLN A 189 13.91 -6.91 -3.84
C GLN A 189 13.50 -6.60 -2.39
N ALA A 190 12.22 -6.78 -2.05
CA ALA A 190 11.75 -6.61 -0.67
C ALA A 190 12.51 -7.55 0.28
N ALA A 191 12.59 -8.83 -0.09
CA ALA A 191 13.29 -9.84 0.68
C ALA A 191 14.80 -9.57 0.80
N PHE A 192 15.44 -9.17 -0.31
CA PHE A 192 16.88 -8.88 -0.36
C PHE A 192 17.29 -7.81 0.64
N TYR A 193 16.45 -6.78 0.81
CA TYR A 193 16.74 -5.68 1.72
C TYR A 193 16.12 -5.86 3.13
N GLY A 194 15.34 -6.89 3.36
CA GLY A 194 14.61 -7.09 4.62
C GLY A 194 13.46 -6.08 4.83
N ASP A 195 12.98 -5.47 3.75
CA ASP A 195 11.87 -4.53 3.75
C ASP A 195 10.52 -5.26 3.76
N GLY A 196 9.40 -4.54 3.99
CA GLY A 196 8.06 -5.12 3.91
C GLY A 196 7.61 -5.45 2.49
N PHE A 197 6.84 -6.51 2.33
CA PHE A 197 6.20 -6.85 1.08
C PHE A 197 4.69 -6.69 1.18
N PHE A 198 4.12 -5.76 0.41
CA PHE A 198 2.68 -5.56 0.32
C PHE A 198 2.16 -6.20 -0.96
N HIS A 199 1.49 -7.36 -0.80
CA HIS A 199 0.82 -7.99 -1.92
C HIS A 199 -0.59 -7.42 -2.07
N ASN A 200 -0.77 -6.52 -3.03
CA ASN A 200 -2.10 -5.98 -3.32
C ASN A 200 -2.95 -7.02 -4.06
N ASN A 201 -3.55 -7.91 -3.28
CA ASN A 201 -4.28 -9.09 -3.78
C ASN A 201 -5.73 -8.80 -4.19
N ILE A 202 -6.16 -7.54 -4.26
CA ILE A 202 -7.58 -7.17 -4.45
C ILE A 202 -8.28 -7.76 -5.68
N PHE A 203 -7.50 -8.23 -6.69
CA PHE A 203 -8.00 -8.89 -7.88
C PHE A 203 -7.51 -10.35 -8.02
N TRP A 204 -6.86 -10.91 -6.99
CA TRP A 204 -6.15 -12.18 -7.09
C TRP A 204 -6.68 -13.22 -6.12
N ASN A 205 -6.70 -14.46 -6.59
CA ASN A 205 -7.14 -15.60 -5.81
C ASN A 205 -6.13 -16.05 -4.74
N LYS A 206 -6.55 -16.98 -3.93
CA LYS A 206 -5.77 -17.58 -2.85
C LYS A 206 -4.42 -18.12 -3.33
N GLU A 207 -4.41 -18.89 -4.42
CA GLU A 207 -3.23 -19.59 -4.93
C GLU A 207 -2.13 -18.63 -5.34
N HIS A 208 -2.51 -17.57 -6.07
CA HIS A 208 -1.56 -16.52 -6.49
C HIS A 208 -1.03 -15.74 -5.28
N THR A 209 -1.91 -15.36 -4.36
CA THR A 209 -1.54 -14.64 -3.14
C THR A 209 -0.56 -15.47 -2.29
N ALA A 210 -0.86 -16.75 -2.05
CA ALA A 210 0.01 -17.66 -1.32
C ALA A 210 1.37 -17.85 -2.03
N LYS A 211 1.38 -17.98 -3.37
CA LYS A 211 2.62 -18.08 -4.16
C LYS A 211 3.51 -16.86 -3.95
N MET A 212 2.98 -15.64 -4.12
CA MET A 212 3.77 -14.41 -4.04
C MET A 212 4.34 -14.18 -2.64
N VAL A 213 3.51 -14.31 -1.62
CA VAL A 213 3.96 -14.19 -0.22
C VAL A 213 4.96 -15.28 0.14
N GLY A 214 4.74 -16.52 -0.33
CA GLY A 214 5.65 -17.64 -0.10
C GLY A 214 7.02 -17.44 -0.75
N ILE A 215 7.10 -16.82 -1.94
CA ILE A 215 8.38 -16.45 -2.57
C ILE A 215 9.11 -15.44 -1.69
N TYR A 216 8.44 -14.34 -1.32
CA TYR A 216 9.03 -13.31 -0.48
C TYR A 216 9.58 -13.87 0.84
N ARG A 217 8.80 -14.66 1.57
CA ARG A 217 9.18 -15.26 2.86
C ARG A 217 10.40 -16.17 2.78
N ARG A 218 10.42 -17.08 1.79
CA ARG A 218 11.58 -17.95 1.59
C ARG A 218 12.85 -17.18 1.27
N ARG A 219 12.74 -16.13 0.46
CA ARG A 219 13.88 -15.28 0.12
C ARG A 219 14.35 -14.43 1.30
N PHE A 220 13.43 -13.90 2.11
CA PHE A 220 13.75 -13.17 3.35
C PHE A 220 14.62 -14.03 4.28
N GLU A 221 14.23 -15.28 4.52
CA GLU A 221 15.01 -16.24 5.32
C GLU A 221 16.36 -16.57 4.66
N GLN A 222 16.39 -16.81 3.35
CA GLN A 222 17.64 -17.10 2.61
C GLN A 222 18.64 -15.94 2.67
N TYR A 223 18.16 -14.69 2.72
CA TYR A 223 19.01 -13.50 2.87
C TYR A 223 19.41 -13.21 4.33
N GLY A 224 18.97 -14.01 5.29
CA GLY A 224 19.41 -13.95 6.68
C GLY A 224 18.73 -12.89 7.53
N HIS A 225 17.56 -12.37 7.13
CA HIS A 225 16.84 -11.36 7.90
C HIS A 225 16.01 -11.93 9.05
N GLY A 226 15.89 -13.24 9.16
CA GLY A 226 15.12 -13.95 10.19
C GLY A 226 14.44 -15.19 9.62
N GLN A 227 13.52 -15.78 10.39
CA GLN A 227 12.70 -16.90 9.94
C GLN A 227 11.66 -16.41 8.91
N ALA A 228 11.20 -17.29 8.03
CA ALA A 228 10.26 -16.98 6.96
C ALA A 228 8.95 -16.33 7.47
N ASP A 229 8.45 -16.75 8.64
CA ASP A 229 7.23 -16.23 9.24
C ASP A 229 7.40 -14.89 10.00
N GLN A 230 8.65 -14.46 10.20
CA GLN A 230 8.98 -13.13 10.75
C GLN A 230 9.00 -12.03 9.69
N ALA A 231 8.95 -12.40 8.42
CA ALA A 231 8.92 -11.47 7.29
C ALA A 231 7.64 -10.62 7.32
N ILE A 232 7.79 -9.31 7.16
CA ILE A 232 6.70 -8.34 7.26
C ILE A 232 5.85 -8.32 5.99
N VAL A 233 4.61 -8.78 6.12
CA VAL A 233 3.65 -8.90 5.01
C VAL A 233 2.46 -7.98 5.21
N GLY A 234 2.03 -7.33 4.13
CA GLY A 234 0.77 -6.60 4.04
C GLY A 234 -0.13 -7.15 2.94
N LEU A 235 -1.43 -7.05 3.14
CA LEU A 235 -2.45 -7.47 2.16
C LEU A 235 -3.46 -6.37 1.90
N GLY A 236 -4.00 -6.36 0.68
CA GLY A 236 -5.16 -5.57 0.31
C GLY A 236 -6.47 -6.33 0.53
N GLY A 237 -7.57 -5.58 0.49
CA GLY A 237 -8.92 -6.12 0.51
C GLY A 237 -9.90 -5.10 -0.05
N GLN A 238 -11.10 -5.55 -0.36
CA GLN A 238 -12.22 -4.70 -0.77
C GLN A 238 -13.46 -5.14 -0.01
N VAL A 239 -14.20 -4.21 0.54
CA VAL A 239 -15.38 -4.56 1.35
C VAL A 239 -16.52 -3.58 1.08
N PHE A 240 -17.74 -4.12 1.15
CA PHE A 240 -18.97 -3.36 1.34
C PHE A 240 -19.86 -4.09 2.36
N ILE A 241 -20.25 -3.42 3.43
CA ILE A 241 -20.89 -4.02 4.60
C ILE A 241 -22.35 -3.60 4.66
N GLY A 242 -23.24 -4.54 4.91
CA GLY A 242 -24.65 -4.28 5.15
C GLY A 242 -25.24 -5.20 6.22
N ASP A 243 -26.48 -4.92 6.66
CA ASP A 243 -27.17 -5.71 7.69
C ASP A 243 -27.33 -7.18 7.31
N THR A 244 -27.52 -7.44 6.01
CA THR A 244 -27.61 -8.78 5.41
C THR A 244 -26.84 -8.81 4.11
N GLU A 245 -26.35 -9.98 3.72
CA GLU A 245 -25.67 -10.17 2.45
C GLU A 245 -26.52 -9.75 1.24
N GLU A 246 -27.81 -10.07 1.28
CA GLU A 246 -28.74 -9.70 0.21
C GLU A 246 -28.87 -8.19 0.06
N LYS A 247 -29.03 -7.45 1.17
CA LYS A 247 -29.11 -5.98 1.15
C LYS A 247 -27.77 -5.37 0.69
N ALA A 248 -26.65 -5.88 1.17
CA ALA A 248 -25.33 -5.41 0.79
C ALA A 248 -25.11 -5.59 -0.72
N LYS A 249 -25.36 -6.77 -1.27
CA LYS A 249 -25.23 -7.07 -2.72
C LYS A 249 -26.20 -6.24 -3.55
N LYS A 250 -27.45 -6.07 -3.10
CA LYS A 250 -28.45 -5.26 -3.80
C LYS A 250 -28.02 -3.79 -3.89
N PHE A 251 -27.48 -3.23 -2.81
CA PHE A 251 -26.99 -1.86 -2.79
C PHE A 251 -25.74 -1.68 -3.64
N PHE A 252 -24.75 -2.56 -3.49
CA PHE A 252 -23.44 -2.42 -4.11
C PHE A 252 -23.43 -2.79 -5.61
N ARG A 253 -24.37 -3.61 -6.09
CA ARG A 253 -24.40 -4.11 -7.47
C ARG A 253 -24.35 -3.01 -8.54
N PRO A 254 -25.13 -1.91 -8.50
CA PRO A 254 -25.01 -0.84 -9.49
C PRO A 254 -23.61 -0.26 -9.59
N TYR A 255 -22.93 -0.12 -8.46
CA TYR A 255 -21.57 0.39 -8.38
C TYR A 255 -20.58 -0.61 -8.98
N PHE A 256 -20.72 -1.89 -8.65
CA PHE A 256 -19.88 -2.95 -9.22
C PHE A 256 -20.04 -3.03 -10.74
N ASP A 257 -21.28 -3.08 -11.24
CA ASP A 257 -21.57 -3.25 -12.66
C ASP A 257 -21.14 -2.05 -13.52
N ASN A 258 -21.07 -0.84 -12.93
CA ASN A 258 -20.68 0.38 -13.62
C ASN A 258 -19.19 0.72 -13.51
N ALA A 259 -18.48 0.15 -12.56
CA ALA A 259 -17.12 0.56 -12.27
C ALA A 259 -16.11 0.01 -13.29
N PRO A 260 -15.31 0.90 -13.93
CA PRO A 260 -14.25 0.46 -14.84
C PRO A 260 -13.21 -0.45 -14.19
N VAL A 261 -13.02 -0.34 -12.87
CA VAL A 261 -12.04 -1.13 -12.11
C VAL A 261 -12.38 -2.62 -12.08
N TYR A 262 -13.66 -2.98 -12.13
CA TYR A 262 -14.11 -4.39 -12.20
C TYR A 262 -14.24 -4.89 -13.63
N GLY A 263 -14.27 -4.00 -14.61
CA GLY A 263 -14.36 -4.31 -16.03
C GLY A 263 -15.72 -4.90 -16.42
N HIS A 264 -15.78 -5.43 -17.65
CA HIS A 264 -16.95 -6.13 -18.17
C HIS A 264 -16.66 -7.64 -18.15
N GLY A 265 -16.38 -8.16 -16.98
CA GLY A 265 -15.94 -9.54 -16.76
C GLY A 265 -16.95 -10.34 -15.93
N PRO A 266 -16.51 -10.95 -14.82
CA PRO A 266 -17.33 -11.79 -13.97
C PRO A 266 -18.47 -11.00 -13.30
N THR A 267 -19.54 -11.70 -12.94
CA THR A 267 -20.61 -11.16 -12.10
C THR A 267 -20.09 -10.81 -10.70
N LEU A 268 -20.84 -10.03 -9.93
CA LEU A 268 -20.49 -9.71 -8.54
C LEU A 268 -20.26 -11.00 -7.72
N GLU A 269 -21.11 -12.01 -7.90
CA GLU A 269 -21.02 -13.29 -7.22
C GLU A 269 -19.72 -14.03 -7.55
N GLU A 270 -19.42 -14.18 -8.83
CA GLU A 270 -18.17 -14.81 -9.29
C GLU A 270 -16.95 -14.03 -8.81
N PHE A 271 -17.01 -12.69 -8.84
CA PHE A 271 -15.89 -11.86 -8.41
C PHE A 271 -15.64 -11.99 -6.91
N THR A 272 -16.69 -12.01 -6.07
CA THR A 272 -16.57 -12.23 -4.62
C THR A 272 -16.09 -13.63 -4.26
N GLU A 273 -16.36 -14.63 -5.10
CA GLU A 273 -15.84 -15.99 -4.92
C GLU A 273 -14.34 -16.06 -5.24
N MET A 274 -13.91 -15.44 -6.32
CA MET A 274 -12.55 -15.56 -6.85
C MET A 274 -11.53 -14.59 -6.24
N THR A 275 -11.98 -13.49 -5.61
CA THR A 275 -11.12 -12.40 -5.14
C THR A 275 -11.36 -12.08 -3.66
N PRO A 276 -10.54 -11.21 -3.05
CA PRO A 276 -10.76 -10.70 -1.70
C PRO A 276 -11.98 -9.81 -1.51
N LEU A 277 -12.71 -9.42 -2.57
CA LEU A 277 -13.91 -8.60 -2.40
C LEU A 277 -14.94 -9.32 -1.53
N THR A 278 -15.39 -8.63 -0.48
CA THR A 278 -16.47 -9.11 0.38
C THR A 278 -17.61 -8.11 0.38
N VAL A 279 -18.77 -8.54 -0.09
CA VAL A 279 -20.02 -7.76 -0.05
C VAL A 279 -21.01 -8.54 0.81
N GLY A 280 -21.17 -8.14 2.08
CA GLY A 280 -21.92 -8.95 3.03
C GLY A 280 -22.04 -8.32 4.40
N THR A 281 -22.21 -9.14 5.44
CA THR A 281 -22.32 -8.70 6.83
C THR A 281 -20.96 -8.49 7.48
N VAL A 282 -20.94 -7.85 8.65
CA VAL A 282 -19.75 -7.73 9.52
C VAL A 282 -19.09 -9.10 9.73
N GLU A 283 -19.87 -10.13 10.09
CA GLU A 283 -19.37 -11.50 10.30
C GLU A 283 -18.66 -12.04 9.06
N GLN A 284 -19.25 -11.87 7.87
CA GLN A 284 -18.66 -12.34 6.62
C GLN A 284 -17.34 -11.62 6.28
N VAL A 285 -17.22 -10.33 6.59
CA VAL A 285 -15.97 -9.57 6.42
C VAL A 285 -14.92 -10.04 7.43
N VAL A 286 -15.30 -10.29 8.67
CA VAL A 286 -14.41 -10.86 9.69
C VAL A 286 -13.88 -12.23 9.23
N GLU A 287 -14.76 -13.15 8.83
CA GLU A 287 -14.37 -14.49 8.38
C GLU A 287 -13.47 -14.44 7.14
N ARG A 288 -13.78 -13.60 6.16
CA ARG A 288 -12.94 -13.45 4.96
C ARG A 288 -11.56 -12.92 5.32
N THR A 289 -11.47 -11.95 6.22
CA THR A 289 -10.18 -11.40 6.67
C THR A 289 -9.36 -12.46 7.42
N MET A 290 -10.00 -13.27 8.24
CA MET A 290 -9.34 -14.40 8.92
C MET A 290 -8.83 -15.46 7.93
N GLN A 291 -9.56 -15.72 6.85
CA GLN A 291 -9.12 -16.62 5.78
C GLN A 291 -7.83 -16.18 5.09
N PHE A 292 -7.56 -14.86 5.02
CA PHE A 292 -6.28 -14.40 4.45
C PHE A 292 -5.08 -14.94 5.24
N ALA A 293 -5.18 -15.01 6.57
CA ALA A 293 -4.15 -15.62 7.39
C ALA A 293 -4.04 -17.14 7.18
N ASP A 294 -5.11 -17.82 6.76
CA ASP A 294 -5.04 -19.23 6.36
C ASP A 294 -4.36 -19.43 5.00
N TRP A 295 -4.38 -18.40 4.14
CA TRP A 295 -3.71 -18.46 2.83
C TRP A 295 -2.21 -18.23 2.93
N VAL A 296 -1.79 -17.28 3.76
CA VAL A 296 -0.41 -16.80 3.78
C VAL A 296 0.30 -16.93 5.13
N GLY A 297 -0.38 -17.40 6.18
CA GLY A 297 0.10 -17.32 7.56
C GLY A 297 -0.15 -15.93 8.17
N ASP A 298 0.40 -15.68 9.36
CA ASP A 298 0.26 -14.36 9.99
C ASP A 298 0.87 -13.24 9.13
N TYR A 299 0.22 -12.08 9.13
CA TYR A 299 0.66 -10.90 8.40
C TYR A 299 0.41 -9.64 9.25
N GLN A 300 1.06 -8.52 8.91
CA GLN A 300 1.18 -7.39 9.83
C GLN A 300 0.32 -6.20 9.47
N ARG A 301 -0.15 -6.11 8.20
CA ARG A 301 -1.00 -4.98 7.76
C ARG A 301 -2.11 -5.45 6.83
N GLN A 302 -3.34 -4.98 7.10
CA GLN A 302 -4.49 -5.11 6.21
C GLN A 302 -4.98 -3.72 5.80
N LEU A 303 -5.01 -3.44 4.48
CA LEU A 303 -5.60 -2.23 3.95
C LEU A 303 -6.84 -2.57 3.11
N TYR A 304 -7.91 -1.79 3.31
CA TYR A 304 -9.15 -1.97 2.56
C TYR A 304 -9.40 -0.80 1.61
N LEU A 305 -9.78 -1.11 0.38
CA LEU A 305 -10.36 -0.16 -0.57
C LEU A 305 -11.87 -0.12 -0.33
N MET A 306 -12.39 1.07 0.01
CA MET A 306 -13.79 1.23 0.40
C MET A 306 -14.52 2.32 -0.40
N ASP A 307 -13.80 3.20 -1.09
CA ASP A 307 -14.31 4.42 -1.73
C ASP A 307 -14.37 4.35 -3.27
N HIS A 308 -14.41 3.14 -3.79
CA HIS A 308 -14.38 2.89 -5.23
C HIS A 308 -15.76 2.94 -5.88
N ALA A 309 -15.78 3.00 -7.22
CA ALA A 309 -16.96 2.79 -8.03
C ALA A 309 -18.04 3.91 -7.96
N GLY A 310 -17.69 5.10 -7.50
CA GLY A 310 -18.62 6.24 -7.41
C GLY A 310 -19.55 6.20 -6.20
N LEU A 311 -19.20 5.45 -5.17
CA LEU A 311 -19.94 5.46 -3.90
C LEU A 311 -19.97 6.88 -3.30
N PRO A 312 -21.15 7.36 -2.83
CA PRO A 312 -21.28 8.64 -2.14
C PRO A 312 -20.41 8.71 -0.88
N LEU A 313 -19.85 9.88 -0.59
CA LEU A 313 -18.95 10.06 0.56
C LEU A 313 -19.59 9.66 1.89
N GLU A 314 -20.85 10.02 2.12
CA GLU A 314 -21.57 9.64 3.34
C GLU A 314 -21.66 8.14 3.54
N VAL A 315 -21.86 7.38 2.45
CA VAL A 315 -21.86 5.91 2.49
C VAL A 315 -20.45 5.40 2.82
N VAL A 316 -19.42 5.95 2.20
CA VAL A 316 -18.02 5.55 2.47
C VAL A 316 -17.65 5.82 3.93
N LEU A 317 -18.02 6.97 4.48
CA LEU A 317 -17.73 7.31 5.89
C LEU A 317 -18.47 6.35 6.87
N GLU A 318 -19.71 5.97 6.56
CA GLU A 318 -20.44 4.95 7.32
C GLU A 318 -19.73 3.59 7.24
N GLN A 319 -19.29 3.17 6.06
CA GLN A 319 -18.55 1.92 5.88
C GLN A 319 -17.22 1.91 6.67
N ILE A 320 -16.50 3.04 6.73
CA ILE A 320 -15.30 3.19 7.55
C ILE A 320 -15.63 3.08 9.03
N GLU A 321 -16.76 3.63 9.46
CA GLU A 321 -17.22 3.53 10.85
C GLU A 321 -17.52 2.09 11.26
N ILE A 322 -18.28 1.35 10.45
CA ILE A 322 -18.57 -0.07 10.69
C ILE A 322 -17.27 -0.89 10.69
N LEU A 323 -16.38 -0.66 9.74
CA LEU A 323 -15.07 -1.34 9.68
C LEU A 323 -14.29 -1.14 10.98
N GLY A 324 -14.13 0.12 11.43
CA GLY A 324 -13.32 0.44 12.61
C GLY A 324 -13.94 -0.01 13.93
N LYS A 325 -15.26 0.06 14.06
CA LYS A 325 -15.97 -0.22 15.33
C LYS A 325 -16.38 -1.68 15.49
N GLU A 326 -16.67 -2.39 14.40
CA GLU A 326 -17.27 -3.73 14.49
C GLU A 326 -16.35 -4.82 13.91
N VAL A 327 -15.70 -4.58 12.75
CA VAL A 327 -14.87 -5.60 12.09
C VAL A 327 -13.48 -5.69 12.72
N VAL A 328 -12.76 -4.56 12.75
CA VAL A 328 -11.35 -4.53 13.17
C VAL A 328 -11.11 -5.04 14.58
N PRO A 329 -11.90 -4.68 15.61
CA PRO A 329 -11.70 -5.19 16.96
C PRO A 329 -11.78 -6.73 17.04
N GLU A 330 -12.72 -7.33 16.32
CA GLU A 330 -12.91 -8.78 16.34
C GLU A 330 -11.82 -9.52 15.56
N VAL A 331 -11.43 -9.02 14.38
CA VAL A 331 -10.30 -9.59 13.63
C VAL A 331 -9.01 -9.49 14.44
N ARG A 332 -8.73 -8.33 15.05
CA ARG A 332 -7.54 -8.13 15.89
C ARG A 332 -7.49 -9.11 17.04
N ARG A 333 -8.57 -9.28 17.77
CA ARG A 333 -8.70 -10.25 18.87
C ARG A 333 -8.41 -11.69 18.41
N ARG A 334 -8.99 -12.10 17.27
CA ARG A 334 -8.80 -13.46 16.73
C ARG A 334 -7.36 -13.66 16.22
N MET A 335 -6.78 -12.67 15.56
CA MET A 335 -5.39 -12.73 15.08
C MET A 335 -4.38 -12.80 16.24
N GLU A 336 -4.59 -12.03 17.31
CA GLU A 336 -3.74 -12.07 18.51
C GLU A 336 -3.78 -13.44 19.19
N ALA A 337 -4.97 -14.06 19.27
CA ALA A 337 -5.14 -15.35 19.91
C ALA A 337 -4.45 -16.51 19.17
N ARG A 338 -4.17 -16.38 17.88
CA ARG A 338 -3.54 -17.44 17.05
C ARG A 338 -2.04 -17.20 16.78
N ARG A 339 -1.55 -15.97 16.95
CA ARG A 339 -0.19 -15.62 16.55
C ARG A 339 0.84 -16.23 17.46
N PRO A 340 1.88 -16.92 16.91
CA PRO A 340 3.04 -17.34 17.69
C PRO A 340 3.82 -16.16 18.24
N GLU A 341 4.38 -16.29 19.44
CA GLU A 341 5.09 -15.21 20.15
C GLU A 341 6.28 -14.62 19.36
N HIS A 342 6.96 -15.46 18.57
CA HIS A 342 8.12 -15.04 17.77
C HIS A 342 7.76 -14.30 16.47
N VAL A 343 6.48 -14.32 16.07
CA VAL A 343 6.00 -13.65 14.84
C VAL A 343 5.63 -12.20 15.17
N PRO A 344 6.20 -11.21 14.44
CA PRO A 344 5.88 -9.80 14.64
C PRO A 344 4.37 -9.52 14.54
N CYS A 345 3.84 -8.77 15.49
CA CYS A 345 2.44 -8.31 15.46
C CYS A 345 2.24 -7.20 14.44
N ASP A 346 3.15 -6.24 14.45
CA ASP A 346 3.05 -5.01 13.67
C ASP A 346 4.28 -4.82 12.78
N PRO A 347 4.17 -4.08 11.69
CA PRO A 347 5.35 -3.65 10.94
C PRO A 347 6.16 -2.67 11.77
N PRO A 348 7.46 -2.51 11.47
CA PRO A 348 8.28 -1.49 12.11
C PRO A 348 7.69 -0.08 11.90
N THR A 349 7.70 0.72 12.95
CA THR A 349 7.38 2.15 12.95
C THR A 349 8.66 2.95 13.13
N HIS A 350 8.60 4.29 12.99
CA HIS A 350 9.75 5.16 13.28
C HIS A 350 10.40 4.85 14.65
N ALA A 351 9.59 4.62 15.67
CA ALA A 351 10.08 4.35 17.03
C ALA A 351 10.69 2.95 17.22
N THR A 352 10.34 1.99 16.38
CA THR A 352 10.73 0.57 16.53
C THR A 352 11.68 0.06 15.46
N LEU A 353 11.83 0.81 14.35
CA LEU A 353 12.69 0.42 13.24
C LEU A 353 14.16 0.39 13.67
N LYS A 354 14.76 -0.78 13.58
CA LYS A 354 16.19 -0.97 13.80
C LYS A 354 16.91 -1.05 12.46
N LEU A 355 17.83 -0.13 12.21
CA LEU A 355 18.65 -0.13 11.01
C LEU A 355 19.89 -1.00 11.23
N ASP A 356 20.00 -2.06 10.48
CA ASP A 356 21.27 -2.76 10.31
C ASP A 356 22.09 -2.03 9.23
N ARG A 357 22.92 -1.08 9.64
CA ARG A 357 23.73 -0.26 8.72
C ARG A 357 24.89 -1.03 8.07
N ASP A 358 25.29 -2.14 8.67
CA ASP A 358 26.43 -2.93 8.23
C ASP A 358 26.03 -4.14 7.37
N HIS A 359 24.73 -4.36 7.17
CA HIS A 359 24.25 -5.47 6.35
C HIS A 359 24.85 -5.41 4.93
N PRO A 360 25.42 -6.51 4.42
CA PRO A 360 26.14 -6.53 3.14
C PRO A 360 25.29 -6.08 1.94
N HIS A 361 23.97 -6.24 2.00
CA HIS A 361 23.06 -5.85 0.94
C HIS A 361 22.84 -4.33 0.80
N HIS A 362 23.34 -3.50 1.72
CA HIS A 362 23.15 -2.05 1.60
C HIS A 362 23.85 -1.42 0.40
N LYS A 363 24.96 -2.02 -0.04
CA LYS A 363 25.84 -1.45 -1.09
C LYS A 363 25.69 -2.13 -2.44
N VAL A 364 24.81 -3.11 -2.56
CA VAL A 364 24.59 -3.90 -3.78
C VAL A 364 23.13 -3.96 -4.17
N GLN A 365 22.87 -4.18 -5.45
CA GLN A 365 21.51 -4.41 -5.95
C GLN A 365 21.21 -5.92 -5.93
N PRO A 366 19.93 -6.31 -5.77
CA PRO A 366 19.54 -7.71 -5.95
C PRO A 366 19.82 -8.16 -7.38
N GLY A 367 20.20 -9.43 -7.53
CA GLY A 367 20.33 -10.06 -8.82
C GLY A 367 19.02 -10.07 -9.61
N ARG A 368 19.11 -10.18 -10.94
CA ARG A 368 17.92 -10.32 -11.79
C ARG A 368 17.27 -11.69 -11.55
N VAL A 369 15.97 -11.69 -11.33
CA VAL A 369 15.15 -12.89 -11.18
C VAL A 369 14.16 -12.95 -12.35
N GLU A 370 14.04 -14.10 -12.99
CA GLU A 370 13.04 -14.32 -14.02
C GLU A 370 11.68 -14.64 -13.37
N ASP A 371 10.63 -14.03 -13.88
CA ASP A 371 9.24 -14.34 -13.50
C ASP A 371 8.85 -15.69 -14.14
N LYS A 372 9.15 -16.81 -13.47
CA LYS A 372 8.75 -18.18 -13.87
C LYS A 372 7.50 -18.62 -13.15
#